data_88934e05df82d573659a06e9c0eed666
#
_entry.id   88934e05df82d573659a06e9c0eed666
#
_cell.length_a   1.000
_cell.length_b   1.000
_cell.length_c   1.000
_cell.angle_alpha   90.00
_cell.angle_beta   90.00
_cell.angle_gamma   90.00
#
_symmetry.space_group_name_H-M   'P 1'
#
loop_
_entity.id
_entity.type
_entity.pdbx_description
1 polymer ?
#
loop_
_entity_poly.entity_id
_entity_poly.type
_entity_poly.pdbx_seq_one_letter_code
_entity_poly.pdbx_strand_id
1 'polypeptide(L)'
;MNNMDSGISIPGTRHNFRIGLWLILAAAFVLRLVLAPVWLGYEADMRTFIAWADHAYNTGLFGVYTDGMFLDYPPGYLYVLYILGMLHHVFHIPWEGTFSILLMKLPASLADLVLGLLIFQEASRRFSLRGLTHLHWG
;
A
#
# COMPACT_ATOMS: atom_id res chain seq x y z
N MET A 1 -7.36 -41.49 -39.92
CA MET A 1 -7.85 -40.13 -40.02
C MET A 1 -7.36 -39.41 -38.74
N ASN A 2 -6.26 -38.66 -38.88
CA ASN A 2 -5.59 -38.00 -37.77
C ASN A 2 -6.29 -36.68 -37.45
N ASN A 3 -6.91 -36.56 -36.28
CA ASN A 3 -7.28 -35.26 -35.71
C ASN A 3 -6.05 -34.67 -35.03
N MET A 4 -5.40 -33.74 -35.70
CA MET A 4 -4.46 -32.82 -35.09
C MET A 4 -5.27 -31.75 -34.31
N ASP A 5 -5.48 -32.00 -33.03
CA ASP A 5 -5.83 -30.92 -32.10
C ASP A 5 -4.56 -30.11 -31.83
N SER A 6 -4.33 -29.13 -32.70
CA SER A 6 -3.34 -28.08 -32.45
C SER A 6 -3.94 -27.14 -31.36
N GLY A 7 -3.68 -27.48 -30.14
CA GLY A 7 -3.92 -26.57 -28.99
C GLY A 7 -3.10 -25.31 -29.20
N ILE A 8 -3.72 -24.28 -29.77
CA ILE A 8 -3.14 -22.95 -29.89
C ILE A 8 -3.02 -22.36 -28.50
N SER A 9 -1.91 -22.63 -27.84
CA SER A 9 -1.52 -21.87 -26.66
C SER A 9 -1.04 -20.50 -27.16
N ILE A 10 -1.85 -19.45 -26.93
CA ILE A 10 -1.48 -18.06 -27.23
C ILE A 10 -0.57 -17.57 -26.11
N PRO A 11 0.78 -17.53 -26.30
CA PRO A 11 1.71 -17.18 -25.21
C PRO A 11 1.67 -15.70 -24.80
N GLY A 12 1.03 -14.83 -25.57
CA GLY A 12 1.04 -13.38 -25.35
C GLY A 12 0.08 -12.85 -24.28
N THR A 13 -0.99 -13.58 -23.97
CA THR A 13 -2.07 -13.04 -23.13
C THR A 13 -1.67 -12.86 -21.66
N ARG A 14 -0.88 -13.76 -21.09
CA ARG A 14 -0.46 -13.67 -19.67
C ARG A 14 0.54 -12.54 -19.44
N HIS A 15 1.43 -12.29 -20.37
CA HIS A 15 2.42 -11.22 -20.28
C HIS A 15 1.73 -9.83 -20.35
N ASN A 16 0.86 -9.65 -21.33
CA ASN A 16 0.11 -8.39 -21.50
C ASN A 16 -0.79 -8.08 -20.30
N PHE A 17 -1.39 -9.10 -19.68
CA PHE A 17 -2.22 -8.95 -18.50
C PHE A 17 -1.42 -8.48 -17.26
N ARG A 18 -0.20 -8.99 -17.08
CA ARG A 18 0.69 -8.53 -16.01
C ARG A 18 1.16 -7.10 -16.22
N ILE A 19 1.50 -6.72 -17.45
CA ILE A 19 1.85 -5.32 -17.77
C ILE A 19 0.67 -4.41 -17.47
N GLY A 20 -0.55 -4.76 -17.90
CA GLY A 20 -1.76 -3.99 -17.61
C GLY A 20 -1.98 -3.77 -16.11
N LEU A 21 -1.77 -4.81 -15.28
CA LEU A 21 -1.86 -4.68 -13.83
C LEU A 21 -0.86 -3.64 -13.29
N TRP A 22 0.42 -3.76 -13.68
CA TRP A 22 1.44 -2.83 -13.20
C TRP A 22 1.16 -1.39 -13.62
N LEU A 23 0.63 -1.19 -14.83
CA LEU A 23 0.23 0.13 -15.31
C LEU A 23 -0.94 0.70 -14.47
N ILE A 24 -1.93 -0.12 -14.15
CA ILE A 24 -3.06 0.30 -13.30
C ILE A 24 -2.58 0.65 -11.89
N LEU A 25 -1.75 -0.19 -11.28
CA LEU A 25 -1.20 0.06 -9.94
C LEU A 25 -0.32 1.31 -9.92
N ALA A 26 0.52 1.49 -10.94
CA ALA A 26 1.35 2.69 -11.08
C ALA A 26 0.50 3.94 -11.26
N ALA A 27 -0.53 3.90 -12.12
CA ALA A 27 -1.44 5.01 -12.32
C ALA A 27 -2.22 5.35 -11.04
N ALA A 28 -2.71 4.35 -10.32
CA ALA A 28 -3.38 4.54 -9.04
C ALA A 28 -2.46 5.16 -7.98
N PHE A 29 -1.20 4.73 -7.93
CA PHE A 29 -0.21 5.28 -7.01
C PHE A 29 0.13 6.75 -7.35
N VAL A 30 0.39 7.05 -8.62
CA VAL A 30 0.66 8.42 -9.07
C VAL A 30 -0.54 9.35 -8.77
N LEU A 31 -1.75 8.88 -9.06
CA LEU A 31 -2.97 9.64 -8.76
C LEU A 31 -3.07 9.96 -7.26
N ARG A 32 -2.76 8.99 -6.37
CA ARG A 32 -2.75 9.21 -4.93
C ARG A 32 -1.70 10.25 -4.51
N LEU A 33 -0.49 10.19 -5.06
CA LEU A 33 0.56 11.17 -4.77
C LEU A 33 0.16 12.58 -5.22
N VAL A 34 -0.51 12.72 -6.37
CA VAL A 34 -0.98 14.01 -6.88
C VAL A 34 -2.14 14.55 -6.04
N LEU A 35 -3.06 13.70 -5.62
CA LEU A 35 -4.23 14.12 -4.83
C LEU A 35 -3.93 14.31 -3.34
N ALA A 36 -2.89 13.66 -2.81
CA ALA A 36 -2.56 13.68 -1.38
C ALA A 36 -2.39 15.10 -0.80
N PRO A 37 -1.71 16.05 -1.46
CA PRO A 37 -1.58 17.42 -0.94
C PRO A 37 -2.84 18.26 -1.16
N VAL A 38 -3.67 17.91 -2.16
CA VAL A 38 -4.89 18.67 -2.50
C VAL A 38 -6.02 18.31 -1.54
N TRP A 39 -6.10 17.02 -1.16
CA TRP A 39 -7.12 16.52 -0.26
C TRP A 39 -6.49 16.09 1.06
N LEU A 40 -6.37 17.02 2.00
CA LEU A 40 -5.78 16.72 3.32
C LEU A 40 -6.57 15.66 4.11
N GLY A 41 -7.84 15.46 3.79
CA GLY A 41 -8.75 14.68 4.61
C GLY A 41 -9.22 15.51 5.82
N TYR A 42 -9.41 14.84 6.96
CA TYR A 42 -9.73 15.54 8.20
C TYR A 42 -8.44 16.11 8.83
N GLU A 43 -8.33 17.44 8.87
CA GLU A 43 -7.10 18.13 9.27
C GLU A 43 -6.65 17.76 10.70
N ALA A 44 -7.60 17.56 11.61
CA ALA A 44 -7.30 17.19 12.99
C ALA A 44 -6.58 15.82 13.06
N ASP A 45 -6.99 14.84 12.25
CA ASP A 45 -6.34 13.53 12.21
C ASP A 45 -4.90 13.65 11.72
N MET A 46 -4.67 14.43 10.68
CA MET A 46 -3.32 14.63 10.14
C MET A 46 -2.39 15.26 11.19
N ARG A 47 -2.87 16.28 11.89
CA ARG A 47 -2.11 16.92 12.97
C ARG A 47 -1.81 15.96 14.12
N THR A 48 -2.78 15.10 14.45
CA THR A 48 -2.62 14.06 15.48
C THR A 48 -1.56 13.04 15.09
N PHE A 49 -1.57 12.54 13.85
CA PHE A 49 -0.54 11.62 13.36
C PHE A 49 0.86 12.25 13.36
N ILE A 50 0.97 13.51 12.97
CA ILE A 50 2.23 14.27 13.04
C ILE A 50 2.73 14.36 14.48
N ALA A 51 1.86 14.75 15.42
CA ALA A 51 2.20 14.86 16.84
C ALA A 51 2.63 13.50 17.42
N TRP A 52 1.95 12.42 17.06
CA TRP A 52 2.31 11.07 17.49
C TRP A 52 3.64 10.60 16.89
N ALA A 53 3.93 10.92 15.63
CA ALA A 53 5.19 10.55 14.98
C ALA A 53 6.38 11.28 15.63
N ASP A 54 6.24 12.58 15.90
CA ASP A 54 7.25 13.38 16.60
C ASP A 54 7.44 12.86 18.04
N HIS A 55 6.36 12.66 18.77
CA HIS A 55 6.40 12.15 20.13
C HIS A 55 7.04 10.75 20.20
N ALA A 56 6.64 9.82 19.33
CA ALA A 56 7.19 8.47 19.30
C ALA A 56 8.70 8.46 19.03
N TYR A 57 9.19 9.36 18.17
CA TYR A 57 10.62 9.51 17.93
C TYR A 57 11.35 10.04 19.16
N ASN A 58 10.82 11.07 19.81
CA ASN A 58 11.47 11.74 20.94
C ASN A 58 11.50 10.89 22.22
N THR A 59 10.41 10.13 22.50
CA THR A 59 10.28 9.33 23.72
C THR A 59 10.66 7.85 23.53
N GLY A 60 10.77 7.40 22.27
CA GLY A 60 10.94 6.01 21.92
C GLY A 60 9.66 5.18 22.07
N LEU A 61 9.66 4.00 21.47
CA LEU A 61 8.47 3.12 21.40
C LEU A 61 7.94 2.68 22.77
N PHE A 62 8.79 2.60 23.78
CA PHE A 62 8.40 2.18 25.14
C PHE A 62 7.94 3.35 26.01
N GLY A 63 8.46 4.56 25.75
CA GLY A 63 8.12 5.78 26.49
C GLY A 63 6.81 6.44 26.03
N VAL A 64 6.38 6.13 24.80
CA VAL A 64 5.27 6.82 24.14
C VAL A 64 3.94 6.79 24.94
N TYR A 65 3.72 5.76 25.76
CA TYR A 65 2.51 5.62 26.57
C TYR A 65 2.63 6.23 27.98
N THR A 66 3.81 6.68 28.40
CA THR A 66 4.08 7.12 29.78
C THR A 66 3.88 8.61 30.01
N ASP A 67 3.93 9.42 28.95
CA ASP A 67 3.97 10.89 29.06
C ASP A 67 2.59 11.58 29.03
N GLY A 68 1.50 10.84 29.30
CA GLY A 68 0.15 11.40 29.36
C GLY A 68 -0.43 11.85 28.01
N MET A 69 0.25 11.57 26.90
CA MET A 69 -0.26 11.84 25.58
C MET A 69 -1.38 10.86 25.22
N PHE A 70 -2.53 11.37 24.78
CA PHE A 70 -3.61 10.54 24.29
C PHE A 70 -3.17 9.83 23.00
N LEU A 71 -3.10 8.50 23.05
CA LEU A 71 -2.72 7.66 21.94
C LEU A 71 -3.66 6.44 21.91
N ASP A 72 -4.60 6.42 20.96
CA ASP A 72 -5.59 5.37 20.81
C ASP A 72 -5.30 4.40 19.63
N TYR A 73 -4.07 4.44 19.13
CA TYR A 73 -3.68 3.63 17.99
C TYR A 73 -3.04 2.29 18.39
N PRO A 74 -3.27 1.21 17.58
CA PRO A 74 -2.68 -0.09 17.87
C PRO A 74 -1.15 -0.04 17.94
N PRO A 75 -0.51 -0.78 18.86
CA PRO A 75 0.95 -0.78 19.04
C PRO A 75 1.75 -1.04 17.76
N GLY A 76 1.22 -1.86 16.85
CA GLY A 76 1.87 -2.15 15.57
C GLY A 76 2.07 -0.92 14.68
N TYR A 77 1.15 0.04 14.71
CA TYR A 77 1.28 1.26 13.91
C TYR A 77 2.28 2.26 14.49
N LEU A 78 2.60 2.15 15.78
CA LEU A 78 3.63 2.99 16.42
C LEU A 78 5.01 2.83 15.77
N TYR A 79 5.34 1.64 15.29
CA TYR A 79 6.58 1.43 14.55
C TYR A 79 6.63 2.27 13.27
N VAL A 80 5.49 2.38 12.58
CA VAL A 80 5.37 3.21 11.38
C VAL A 80 5.53 4.68 11.75
N LEU A 81 4.83 5.14 12.79
CA LEU A 81 4.94 6.52 13.28
C LEU A 81 6.37 6.87 13.73
N TYR A 82 7.03 5.96 14.45
CA TYR A 82 8.42 6.12 14.85
C TYR A 82 9.36 6.29 13.65
N ILE A 83 9.19 5.47 12.61
CA ILE A 83 9.98 5.57 11.37
C ILE A 83 9.70 6.91 10.66
N LEU A 84 8.45 7.34 10.60
CA LEU A 84 8.08 8.63 10.01
C LEU A 84 8.70 9.79 10.79
N GLY A 85 8.64 9.76 12.13
CA GLY A 85 9.30 10.71 13.01
C GLY A 85 10.81 10.73 12.79
N MET A 86 11.44 9.56 12.75
CA MET A 86 12.87 9.43 12.46
C MET A 86 13.25 10.04 11.10
N LEU A 87 12.47 9.79 10.05
CA LEU A 87 12.72 10.38 8.73
C LEU A 87 12.63 11.91 8.77
N HIS A 88 11.63 12.48 9.46
CA HIS A 88 11.53 13.93 9.62
C HIS A 88 12.74 14.52 10.32
N HIS A 89 13.20 13.92 11.42
CA HIS A 89 14.33 14.42 12.18
C HIS A 89 15.67 14.21 11.45
N VAL A 90 15.92 13.04 10.88
CA VAL A 90 17.19 12.74 10.20
C VAL A 90 17.38 13.56 8.93
N PHE A 91 16.32 13.75 8.16
CA PHE A 91 16.38 14.51 6.90
C PHE A 91 15.99 15.98 7.05
N HIS A 92 15.75 16.44 8.29
CA HIS A 92 15.34 17.82 8.59
C HIS A 92 14.11 18.27 7.78
N ILE A 93 13.15 17.36 7.61
CA ILE A 93 11.92 17.61 6.86
C ILE A 93 11.01 18.48 7.74
N PRO A 94 10.54 19.64 7.27
CA PRO A 94 9.56 20.44 8.02
C PRO A 94 8.27 19.64 8.23
N TRP A 95 7.71 19.71 9.44
CA TRP A 95 6.42 19.06 9.75
C TRP A 95 5.25 19.67 8.97
N GLU A 96 5.40 20.90 8.55
CA GLU A 96 4.43 21.62 7.73
C GLU A 96 4.83 21.53 6.25
N GLY A 97 3.82 21.36 5.40
CA GLY A 97 4.02 21.37 3.96
C GLY A 97 3.67 20.08 3.25
N THR A 98 3.67 20.17 1.93
CA THR A 98 3.25 19.10 1.01
C THR A 98 4.04 17.79 1.20
N PHE A 99 5.34 17.89 1.45
CA PHE A 99 6.20 16.73 1.55
C PHE A 99 5.91 15.92 2.82
N SER A 100 5.65 16.59 3.94
CA SER A 100 5.24 15.94 5.19
C SER A 100 3.90 15.20 5.01
N ILE A 101 2.94 15.84 4.36
CA ILE A 101 1.63 15.22 4.06
C ILE A 101 1.80 13.97 3.19
N LEU A 102 2.63 14.05 2.16
CA LEU A 102 2.93 12.91 1.30
C LEU A 102 3.57 11.76 2.09
N LEU A 103 4.55 12.09 2.94
CA LEU A 103 5.25 11.10 3.76
C LEU A 103 4.31 10.42 4.75
N MET A 104 3.41 11.18 5.42
CA MET A 104 2.41 10.63 6.33
C MET A 104 1.38 9.72 5.63
N LYS A 105 1.02 10.00 4.38
CA LYS A 105 0.08 9.19 3.60
C LYS A 105 0.74 8.01 2.87
N LEU A 106 2.07 7.98 2.80
CA LEU A 106 2.80 6.95 2.06
C LEU A 106 2.54 5.52 2.59
N PRO A 107 2.56 5.24 3.92
CA PRO A 107 2.32 3.88 4.43
C PRO A 107 0.95 3.33 4.02
N ALA A 108 -0.11 4.13 4.12
CA ALA A 108 -1.45 3.73 3.68
C ALA A 108 -1.50 3.46 2.17
N SER A 109 -0.86 4.31 1.37
CA SER A 109 -0.79 4.14 -0.08
C SER A 109 -0.03 2.88 -0.48
N LEU A 110 1.05 2.54 0.22
CA LEU A 110 1.79 1.29 0.00
C LEU A 110 0.97 0.06 0.42
N ALA A 111 0.27 0.14 1.55
CA ALA A 111 -0.60 -0.95 2.00
C ALA A 111 -1.71 -1.26 0.98
N ASP A 112 -2.30 -0.25 0.36
CA ASP A 112 -3.31 -0.43 -0.69
C ASP A 112 -2.73 -1.08 -1.96
N LEU A 113 -1.49 -0.74 -2.34
CA LEU A 113 -0.82 -1.42 -3.46
C LEU A 113 -0.55 -2.89 -3.16
N VAL A 114 -0.08 -3.19 -1.95
CA VAL A 114 0.13 -4.58 -1.50
C VAL A 114 -1.18 -5.35 -1.50
N LEU A 115 -2.26 -4.75 -0.98
CA LEU A 115 -3.59 -5.35 -0.99
C LEU A 115 -4.07 -5.63 -2.42
N GLY A 116 -3.91 -4.67 -3.32
CA GLY A 116 -4.24 -4.84 -4.74
C GLY A 116 -3.48 -6.00 -5.38
N LEU A 117 -2.19 -6.14 -5.09
CA LEU A 117 -1.37 -7.26 -5.56
C LEU A 117 -1.84 -8.61 -4.99
N LEU A 118 -2.17 -8.67 -3.70
CA LEU A 118 -2.65 -9.89 -3.05
C LEU A 118 -3.99 -10.34 -3.63
N ILE A 119 -4.93 -9.42 -3.83
CA ILE A 119 -6.23 -9.70 -4.46
C ILE A 119 -6.01 -10.24 -5.87
N PHE A 120 -5.14 -9.60 -6.64
CA PHE A 120 -4.81 -10.05 -7.99
C PHE A 120 -4.21 -11.46 -8.00
N GLN A 121 -3.26 -11.75 -7.12
CA GLN A 121 -2.64 -13.06 -7.01
C GLN A 121 -3.68 -14.14 -6.69
N GLU A 122 -4.53 -13.88 -5.70
CA GLU A 122 -5.56 -14.83 -5.30
C GLU A 122 -6.60 -15.05 -6.39
N ALA A 123 -7.07 -13.99 -7.04
CA ALA A 123 -7.96 -14.10 -8.19
C ALA A 123 -7.34 -14.93 -9.32
N SER A 124 -6.09 -14.65 -9.67
CA SER A 124 -5.37 -15.37 -10.73
C SER A 124 -5.23 -16.87 -10.41
N ARG A 125 -4.98 -17.22 -9.14
CA ARG A 125 -4.91 -18.63 -8.68
C ARG A 125 -6.25 -19.34 -8.84
N ARG A 126 -7.35 -18.71 -8.41
CA ARG A 126 -8.70 -19.31 -8.48
C ARG A 126 -9.18 -19.50 -9.92
N PHE A 127 -8.91 -18.54 -10.80
CA PHE A 127 -9.25 -18.66 -12.22
C PHE A 127 -8.44 -19.77 -12.90
N SER A 128 -7.16 -19.93 -12.57
CA SER A 128 -6.34 -21.03 -13.08
C SER A 128 -6.85 -22.40 -12.65
N LEU A 129 -7.27 -22.54 -11.39
CA LEU A 129 -7.82 -23.80 -10.86
C LEU A 129 -9.17 -24.16 -11.48
N ARG A 130 -10.05 -23.18 -11.73
CA ARG A 130 -11.35 -23.41 -12.40
C ARG A 130 -11.21 -23.90 -13.84
N GLY A 131 -10.20 -23.42 -14.56
CA GLY A 131 -9.91 -23.92 -15.91
C GLY A 131 -9.50 -25.38 -15.97
N LEU A 132 -8.93 -25.93 -14.90
CA LEU A 132 -8.52 -27.33 -14.82
C LEU A 132 -9.67 -28.29 -14.44
N THR A 133 -10.68 -27.81 -13.72
CA THR A 133 -11.82 -28.63 -13.28
C THR A 133 -12.82 -28.92 -14.40
N HIS A 134 -12.90 -28.09 -15.42
CA HIS A 134 -13.77 -28.32 -16.58
C HIS A 134 -13.21 -29.33 -17.61
N LEU A 135 -11.96 -29.73 -17.50
CA LEU A 135 -11.34 -30.72 -18.39
C LEU A 135 -11.51 -32.19 -17.96
N HIS A 136 -12.12 -32.43 -16.79
CA HIS A 136 -12.21 -33.80 -16.24
C HIS A 136 -13.58 -34.47 -16.39
N TRP A 137 -14.55 -33.84 -17.04
CA TRP A 137 -15.90 -34.42 -17.25
C TRP A 137 -16.31 -34.29 -18.72
N GLY A 138 -15.54 -34.93 -19.63
CA GLY A 138 -15.84 -35.11 -21.03
C GLY A 138 -15.46 -36.53 -21.48
#